data_14552b075e4d269b69d5e1a4447d016b
#
_entry.id   14552b075e4d269b69d5e1a4447d016b
#
_cell.length_a   1.000
_cell.length_b   1.000
_cell.length_c   1.000
_cell.angle_alpha   90.00
_cell.angle_beta   90.00
_cell.angle_gamma   90.00
#
_symmetry.space_group_name_H-M   'P 1'
#
loop_
_entity.id
_entity.type
_entity.pdbx_description
1 polymer ?
#
loop_
_entity_poly.entity_id
_entity_poly.type
_entity_poly.pdbx_seq_one_letter_code
_entity_poly.pdbx_strand_id
1 'polypeptide(L)'
;MVDESGSEIFEFALVIPLLLTLLIGIIWIGHAFNVYETITRAAREGARYAVLPNPVISGNTVADPLSNSCSTNTNTYNNYIVPALEADHLDPSKVKNYCQKTGWLENTYPQQCGVSISFTYPVQLVIPFTSVNATTVDIPANAQMRLEDQPIGGTCP
;
A
#
# COMPACT_ATOMS: atom_id res chain seq x y z
N MET A 1 -51.18 35.06 -11.65
CA MET A 1 -50.76 33.77 -11.11
C MET A 1 -49.36 33.57 -11.61
N VAL A 2 -48.35 33.76 -10.77
CA VAL A 2 -46.93 33.50 -11.10
C VAL A 2 -46.77 32.00 -10.98
N ASP A 3 -46.29 31.34 -12.04
CA ASP A 3 -46.02 29.90 -12.03
C ASP A 3 -44.93 29.56 -11.02
N GLU A 4 -45.32 29.12 -9.83
CA GLU A 4 -44.40 28.68 -8.76
C GLU A 4 -43.66 27.40 -9.13
N SER A 5 -44.19 26.60 -10.06
CA SER A 5 -43.56 25.35 -10.55
C SER A 5 -42.20 25.54 -11.25
N GLY A 6 -41.94 26.72 -11.80
CA GLY A 6 -40.60 27.02 -12.39
C GLY A 6 -39.48 27.22 -11.35
N SER A 7 -39.85 27.70 -10.15
CA SER A 7 -38.84 27.92 -9.08
C SER A 7 -38.32 26.63 -8.51
N GLU A 8 -39.17 25.62 -8.32
CA GLU A 8 -38.80 24.30 -7.77
C GLU A 8 -37.84 23.56 -8.71
N ILE A 9 -38.07 23.63 -10.03
CA ILE A 9 -37.21 23.00 -11.03
C ILE A 9 -35.84 23.65 -11.02
N PHE A 10 -35.74 24.96 -10.85
CA PHE A 10 -34.46 25.67 -10.79
C PHE A 10 -33.68 25.33 -9.53
N GLU A 11 -34.29 25.18 -8.36
CA GLU A 11 -33.63 24.72 -7.14
C GLU A 11 -33.06 23.30 -7.30
N PHE A 12 -33.85 22.37 -7.86
CA PHE A 12 -33.44 21.03 -8.15
C PHE A 12 -32.22 21.01 -9.12
N ALA A 13 -32.24 21.80 -10.16
CA ALA A 13 -31.16 21.88 -11.13
C ALA A 13 -29.84 22.37 -10.51
N LEU A 14 -29.91 23.15 -9.44
CA LEU A 14 -28.73 23.64 -8.71
C LEU A 14 -28.22 22.63 -7.66
N VAL A 15 -29.10 21.88 -7.03
CA VAL A 15 -28.76 20.91 -5.98
C VAL A 15 -28.21 19.61 -6.55
N ILE A 16 -28.75 19.14 -7.69
CA ILE A 16 -28.34 17.86 -8.30
C ILE A 16 -26.83 17.81 -8.61
N PRO A 17 -26.19 18.79 -9.25
CA PRO A 17 -24.75 18.75 -9.53
C PRO A 17 -23.91 18.68 -8.26
N LEU A 18 -24.30 19.39 -7.22
CA LEU A 18 -23.63 19.38 -5.93
C LEU A 18 -23.72 18.00 -5.25
N LEU A 19 -24.89 17.39 -5.29
CA LEU A 19 -25.11 16.05 -4.73
C LEU A 19 -24.35 14.99 -5.51
N LEU A 20 -24.30 15.08 -6.84
CA LEU A 20 -23.55 14.16 -7.68
C LEU A 20 -22.03 14.26 -7.44
N THR A 21 -21.48 15.46 -7.29
CA THR A 21 -20.05 15.64 -6.99
C THR A 21 -19.68 15.03 -5.63
N LEU A 22 -20.55 15.17 -4.65
CA LEU A 22 -20.36 14.57 -3.32
C LEU A 22 -20.41 13.04 -3.40
N LEU A 23 -21.38 12.46 -4.12
CA LEU A 23 -21.48 11.00 -4.32
C LEU A 23 -20.24 10.44 -5.00
N ILE A 24 -19.76 11.08 -6.06
CA ILE A 24 -18.55 10.68 -6.77
C ILE A 24 -17.35 10.74 -5.81
N GLY A 25 -17.23 11.77 -5.00
CA GLY A 25 -16.17 11.91 -4.00
C GLY A 25 -16.15 10.74 -3.00
N ILE A 26 -17.31 10.34 -2.49
CA ILE A 26 -17.42 9.21 -1.54
C ILE A 26 -16.98 7.90 -2.21
N ILE A 27 -17.40 7.63 -3.44
CA ILE A 27 -17.03 6.42 -4.17
C ILE A 27 -15.51 6.36 -4.38
N TRP A 28 -14.89 7.49 -4.72
CA TRP A 28 -13.45 7.58 -4.93
C TRP A 28 -12.64 7.36 -3.66
N ILE A 29 -13.07 7.98 -2.57
CA ILE A 29 -12.44 7.78 -1.26
C ILE A 29 -12.55 6.32 -0.86
N GLY A 30 -13.73 5.70 -1.00
CA GLY A 30 -13.95 4.29 -0.71
C GLY A 30 -13.03 3.37 -1.52
N HIS A 31 -12.87 3.65 -2.82
CA HIS A 31 -11.94 2.90 -3.66
C HIS A 31 -10.47 3.05 -3.21
N ALA A 32 -10.04 4.28 -2.91
CA ALA A 32 -8.68 4.52 -2.44
C ALA A 32 -8.40 3.82 -1.09
N PHE A 33 -9.37 3.81 -0.18
CA PHE A 33 -9.27 3.07 1.09
C PHE A 33 -9.14 1.57 0.89
N ASN A 34 -9.94 0.99 -0.01
CA ASN A 34 -9.85 -0.43 -0.32
C ASN A 34 -8.46 -0.81 -0.85
N VAL A 35 -7.92 -0.02 -1.78
CA VAL A 35 -6.55 -0.23 -2.28
C VAL A 35 -5.53 -0.10 -1.14
N TYR A 36 -5.66 0.92 -0.27
CA TYR A 36 -4.76 1.13 0.86
C TYR A 36 -4.76 -0.06 1.83
N GLU A 37 -5.93 -0.61 2.16
CA GLU A 37 -6.03 -1.79 3.03
C GLU A 37 -5.37 -3.01 2.39
N THR A 38 -5.62 -3.24 1.11
CA THR A 38 -5.04 -4.36 0.36
C THR A 38 -3.51 -4.30 0.32
N ILE A 39 -2.93 -3.15 -0.06
CA ILE A 39 -1.47 -3.02 -0.14
C ILE A 39 -0.80 -3.11 1.25
N THR A 40 -1.46 -2.59 2.28
CA THR A 40 -0.97 -2.69 3.66
C THR A 40 -1.02 -4.14 4.16
N ARG A 41 -2.07 -4.87 3.82
CA ARG A 41 -2.18 -6.31 4.11
C ARG A 41 -1.09 -7.09 3.38
N ALA A 42 -0.90 -6.86 2.09
CA ALA A 42 0.15 -7.51 1.30
C ALA A 42 1.55 -7.24 1.87
N ALA A 43 1.83 -6.01 2.32
CA ALA A 43 3.09 -5.68 2.98
C ALA A 43 3.29 -6.45 4.28
N ARG A 44 2.24 -6.60 5.10
CA ARG A 44 2.29 -7.38 6.36
C ARG A 44 2.48 -8.88 6.11
N GLU A 45 1.82 -9.45 5.13
CA GLU A 45 1.99 -10.85 4.73
C GLU A 45 3.43 -11.11 4.29
N GLY A 46 3.98 -10.22 3.43
CA GLY A 46 5.37 -10.28 3.02
C GLY A 46 6.35 -10.16 4.20
N ALA A 47 6.12 -9.21 5.11
CA ALA A 47 6.96 -9.03 6.28
C ALA A 47 6.92 -10.25 7.22
N ARG A 48 5.73 -10.83 7.42
CA ARG A 48 5.55 -12.04 8.22
C ARG A 48 6.37 -13.22 7.66
N TYR A 49 6.33 -13.40 6.35
CA TYR A 49 7.12 -14.46 5.73
C TYR A 49 8.63 -14.20 5.81
N ALA A 50 9.05 -12.96 5.61
CA ALA A 50 10.46 -12.60 5.63
C ALA A 50 11.13 -12.76 7.01
N VAL A 51 10.33 -12.82 8.08
CA VAL A 51 10.80 -13.04 9.47
C VAL A 51 10.92 -14.51 9.83
N LEU A 52 10.22 -15.40 9.11
CA LEU A 52 10.27 -16.83 9.41
C LEU A 52 11.70 -17.38 9.18
N PRO A 53 12.23 -18.18 10.12
CA PRO A 53 13.50 -18.86 9.93
C PRO A 53 13.32 -19.93 8.85
N ASN A 54 13.51 -19.56 7.59
CA ASN A 54 13.32 -20.47 6.47
C ASN A 54 14.67 -20.85 5.85
N PRO A 55 15.05 -22.15 5.88
CA PRO A 55 16.26 -22.63 5.26
C PRO A 55 16.24 -22.52 3.73
N VAL A 56 15.13 -22.14 3.12
CA VAL A 56 14.98 -22.07 1.65
C VAL A 56 15.43 -20.71 1.08
N ILE A 57 15.88 -19.77 1.91
CA ILE A 57 16.58 -18.56 1.42
C ILE A 57 18.05 -18.89 1.02
N SER A 58 18.31 -20.15 0.74
CA SER A 58 19.58 -20.61 0.17
C SER A 58 19.63 -20.19 -1.30
N GLY A 59 20.14 -19.00 -1.56
CA GLY A 59 20.40 -18.55 -2.93
C GLY A 59 20.38 -17.05 -3.14
N ASN A 60 19.79 -16.27 -2.26
CA ASN A 60 19.98 -14.83 -2.27
C ASN A 60 20.91 -14.45 -1.12
N THR A 61 22.05 -13.89 -1.45
CA THR A 61 22.93 -13.22 -0.51
C THR A 61 22.05 -12.41 0.44
N VAL A 62 22.04 -12.85 1.71
CA VAL A 62 21.57 -12.01 2.80
C VAL A 62 22.27 -10.68 2.59
N ALA A 63 21.53 -9.65 2.22
CA ALA A 63 22.12 -8.33 2.12
C ALA A 63 22.77 -8.07 3.47
N ASP A 64 24.04 -7.71 3.43
CA ASP A 64 24.87 -7.40 4.59
C ASP A 64 24.00 -6.71 5.65
N PRO A 65 23.84 -7.25 6.87
CA PRO A 65 22.96 -6.68 7.91
C PRO A 65 23.32 -5.25 8.31
N LEU A 66 24.49 -4.78 7.90
CA LEU A 66 24.95 -3.40 8.03
C LEU A 66 24.63 -2.52 6.80
N SER A 67 24.18 -3.14 5.71
CA SER A 67 23.80 -2.42 4.51
C SER A 67 22.39 -1.84 4.68
N ASN A 68 22.30 -0.54 4.81
CA ASN A 68 21.05 0.23 4.73
C ASN A 68 20.43 0.16 3.32
N SER A 69 20.87 -0.82 2.53
CA SER A 69 20.51 -1.06 1.13
C SER A 69 19.20 -1.83 1.04
N CYS A 70 18.35 -1.40 0.13
CA CYS A 70 17.16 -2.13 -0.25
C CYS A 70 17.54 -3.44 -0.94
N SER A 71 17.10 -4.56 -0.39
CA SER A 71 17.10 -5.84 -1.08
C SER A 71 15.78 -6.00 -1.83
N THR A 72 15.87 -6.31 -3.12
CA THR A 72 14.71 -6.70 -3.93
C THR A 72 14.55 -8.22 -3.87
N ASN A 73 14.19 -8.76 -2.70
CA ASN A 73 13.98 -10.19 -2.57
C ASN A 73 12.75 -10.62 -3.38
N THR A 74 13.01 -11.19 -4.55
CA THR A 74 11.98 -11.64 -5.48
C THR A 74 11.13 -12.79 -4.93
N ASN A 75 11.66 -13.61 -4.03
CA ASN A 75 10.92 -14.72 -3.44
C ASN A 75 9.81 -14.23 -2.52
N THR A 76 10.09 -13.29 -1.62
CA THR A 76 9.06 -12.67 -0.76
C THR A 76 8.02 -11.95 -1.60
N TYR A 77 8.48 -11.22 -2.63
CA TYR A 77 7.59 -10.50 -3.52
C TYR A 77 6.67 -11.45 -4.29
N ASN A 78 7.22 -12.41 -5.03
CA ASN A 78 6.45 -13.27 -5.95
C ASN A 78 5.55 -14.27 -5.22
N ASN A 79 5.99 -14.80 -4.07
CA ASN A 79 5.25 -15.87 -3.39
C ASN A 79 4.20 -15.36 -2.39
N TYR A 80 4.32 -14.11 -1.92
CA TYR A 80 3.44 -13.61 -0.86
C TYR A 80 2.79 -12.28 -1.18
N ILE A 81 3.53 -11.31 -1.73
CA ILE A 81 2.97 -9.99 -2.04
C ILE A 81 2.12 -10.08 -3.30
N VAL A 82 2.63 -10.71 -4.37
CA VAL A 82 1.88 -10.86 -5.63
C VAL A 82 0.54 -11.57 -5.42
N PRO A 83 0.47 -12.76 -4.79
CA PRO A 83 -0.82 -13.42 -4.58
C PRO A 83 -1.79 -12.63 -3.70
N ALA A 84 -1.27 -11.88 -2.71
CA ALA A 84 -2.10 -11.04 -1.86
C ALA A 84 -2.72 -9.87 -2.63
N LEU A 85 -1.99 -9.29 -3.59
CA LEU A 85 -2.50 -8.24 -4.48
C LEU A 85 -3.50 -8.78 -5.50
N GLU A 86 -3.20 -9.94 -6.11
CA GLU A 86 -4.07 -10.57 -7.09
C GLU A 86 -5.41 -11.02 -6.49
N ALA A 87 -5.41 -11.46 -5.22
CA ALA A 87 -6.63 -11.85 -4.52
C ALA A 87 -7.67 -10.72 -4.44
N ASP A 88 -7.20 -9.48 -4.38
CA ASP A 88 -8.04 -8.28 -4.36
C ASP A 88 -8.06 -7.55 -5.72
N HIS A 89 -7.73 -8.26 -6.79
CA HIS A 89 -7.75 -7.77 -8.18
C HIS A 89 -6.84 -6.56 -8.46
N LEU A 90 -5.77 -6.39 -7.67
CA LEU A 90 -4.73 -5.41 -7.94
C LEU A 90 -3.64 -5.99 -8.84
N ASP A 91 -3.18 -5.20 -9.79
CA ASP A 91 -2.13 -5.60 -10.73
C ASP A 91 -0.73 -5.48 -10.09
N PRO A 92 -0.02 -6.60 -9.82
CA PRO A 92 1.29 -6.55 -9.17
C PRO A 92 2.35 -5.81 -9.99
N SER A 93 2.19 -5.76 -11.31
CA SER A 93 3.16 -5.07 -12.19
C SER A 93 3.22 -3.56 -11.97
N LYS A 94 2.20 -2.98 -11.33
CA LYS A 94 2.14 -1.56 -10.99
C LYS A 94 2.87 -1.20 -9.70
N VAL A 95 3.32 -2.18 -8.93
CA VAL A 95 4.10 -1.93 -7.71
C VAL A 95 5.41 -1.24 -8.06
N LYS A 96 5.70 -0.13 -7.37
CA LYS A 96 6.94 0.64 -7.54
C LYS A 96 7.74 0.65 -6.25
N ASN A 97 9.06 0.80 -6.40
CA ASN A 97 9.97 1.01 -5.27
C ASN A 97 9.88 -0.07 -4.17
N TYR A 98 9.68 -1.33 -4.58
CA TYR A 98 9.72 -2.43 -3.63
C TYR A 98 11.09 -2.50 -2.95
N CYS A 99 11.07 -2.53 -1.61
CA CYS A 99 12.25 -2.54 -0.77
C CYS A 99 12.03 -3.42 0.45
N GLN A 100 12.88 -4.41 0.63
CA GLN A 100 12.95 -5.22 1.84
C GLN A 100 14.27 -4.91 2.56
N LYS A 101 14.20 -4.48 3.81
CA LYS A 101 15.35 -4.23 4.67
C LYS A 101 15.30 -5.17 5.87
N THR A 102 16.42 -5.78 6.19
CA THR A 102 16.62 -6.54 7.42
C THR A 102 17.61 -5.76 8.29
N GLY A 103 17.30 -5.54 9.55
CA GLY A 103 18.18 -4.76 10.41
C GLY A 103 17.46 -4.28 11.67
N TRP A 104 18.01 -3.24 12.28
CA TRP A 104 17.39 -2.60 13.43
C TRP A 104 16.10 -1.89 13.04
N LEU A 105 15.02 -2.19 13.75
CA LEU A 105 13.75 -1.53 13.52
C LEU A 105 13.81 -0.09 14.04
N GLU A 106 13.35 0.84 13.22
CA GLU A 106 13.22 2.24 13.60
C GLU A 106 12.14 2.39 14.69
N ASN A 107 12.38 3.30 15.64
CA ASN A 107 11.45 3.66 16.71
C ASN A 107 11.15 2.57 17.75
N THR A 108 12.00 1.55 17.91
CA THR A 108 11.88 0.59 19.01
C THR A 108 12.92 0.87 20.09
N TYR A 109 12.49 0.88 21.35
CA TYR A 109 13.40 0.91 22.50
C TYR A 109 13.00 -0.18 23.51
N PRO A 110 13.88 -1.14 23.88
CA PRO A 110 15.23 -1.34 23.34
C PRO A 110 15.25 -1.68 21.84
N GLN A 111 16.34 -1.37 21.15
CA GLN A 111 16.48 -1.65 19.72
C GLN A 111 16.27 -3.14 19.44
N GLN A 112 15.44 -3.45 18.47
CA GLN A 112 15.06 -4.80 18.10
C GLN A 112 15.37 -5.06 16.63
N CYS A 113 15.87 -6.25 16.34
CA CYS A 113 16.08 -6.68 14.97
C CYS A 113 14.76 -7.10 14.30
N GLY A 114 14.60 -6.78 13.04
CA GLY A 114 13.42 -7.13 12.30
C GLY A 114 13.57 -6.91 10.80
N VAL A 115 12.46 -7.09 10.11
CA VAL A 115 12.33 -6.86 8.67
C VAL A 115 11.35 -5.73 8.43
N SER A 116 11.71 -4.82 7.55
CA SER A 116 10.84 -3.76 7.04
C SER A 116 10.61 -3.98 5.55
N ILE A 117 9.36 -4.01 5.14
CA ILE A 117 8.95 -4.04 3.73
C ILE A 117 8.25 -2.74 3.40
N SER A 118 8.66 -2.10 2.33
CA SER A 118 8.04 -0.89 1.82
C SER A 118 7.90 -0.94 0.30
N PHE A 119 6.80 -0.43 -0.22
CA PHE A 119 6.56 -0.22 -1.65
C PHE A 119 5.49 0.83 -1.87
N THR A 120 5.33 1.27 -3.11
CA THR A 120 4.28 2.22 -3.49
C THR A 120 3.39 1.63 -4.58
N TYR A 121 2.11 1.95 -4.53
CA TYR A 121 1.14 1.51 -5.53
C TYR A 121 0.41 2.72 -6.12
N PRO A 122 0.39 2.90 -7.46
CA PRO A 122 -0.27 4.01 -8.11
C PRO A 122 -1.77 3.75 -8.22
N VAL A 123 -2.57 4.65 -7.68
CA VAL A 123 -4.03 4.66 -7.84
C VAL A 123 -4.40 5.74 -8.82
N GLN A 124 -5.19 5.39 -9.84
CA GLN A 124 -5.67 6.34 -10.82
C GLN A 124 -6.99 6.97 -10.34
N LEU A 125 -7.00 8.27 -10.17
CA LEU A 125 -8.21 9.04 -9.95
C LEU A 125 -8.81 9.44 -11.31
N VAL A 126 -9.85 8.74 -11.74
CA VAL A 126 -10.60 9.12 -12.94
C VAL A 126 -11.76 10.00 -12.51
N ILE A 127 -11.75 11.29 -12.84
CA ILE A 127 -12.87 12.18 -12.58
C ILE A 127 -13.81 12.07 -13.77
N PRO A 128 -14.99 11.43 -13.65
CA PRO A 128 -15.94 11.35 -14.74
C PRO A 128 -16.40 12.77 -15.12
N PHE A 129 -16.66 13.01 -16.40
CA PHE A 129 -17.10 14.28 -16.97
C PHE A 129 -16.06 15.40 -17.09
N THR A 130 -14.79 15.13 -16.78
CA THR A 130 -13.72 16.10 -17.04
C THR A 130 -12.70 15.49 -18.00
N SER A 131 -12.20 16.32 -18.92
CA SER A 131 -11.08 15.95 -19.80
C SER A 131 -9.73 15.97 -19.04
N VAL A 132 -9.77 16.08 -17.71
CA VAL A 132 -8.58 16.09 -16.87
C VAL A 132 -8.02 14.68 -16.85
N ASN A 133 -6.82 14.52 -17.41
CA ASN A 133 -6.09 13.26 -17.33
C ASN A 133 -6.04 12.78 -15.89
N ALA A 134 -6.41 11.51 -15.69
CA ALA A 134 -6.40 10.88 -14.40
C ALA A 134 -5.04 11.11 -13.69
N THR A 135 -5.08 11.87 -12.63
CA THR A 135 -3.88 12.07 -11.80
C THR A 135 -3.65 10.76 -11.04
N THR A 136 -2.46 10.19 -11.22
CA THR A 136 -2.04 9.02 -10.43
C THR A 136 -1.54 9.49 -9.09
N VAL A 137 -2.09 8.94 -8.02
CA VAL A 137 -1.61 9.16 -6.65
C VAL A 137 -0.89 7.90 -6.21
N ASP A 138 0.39 8.02 -5.87
CA ASP A 138 1.18 6.91 -5.37
C ASP A 138 0.92 6.74 -3.87
N ILE A 139 0.30 5.61 -3.49
CA ILE A 139 0.00 5.27 -2.10
C ILE A 139 1.12 4.40 -1.54
N PRO A 140 1.82 4.83 -0.46
CA PRO A 140 2.86 4.04 0.17
C PRO A 140 2.28 2.95 1.07
N ALA A 141 2.87 1.77 1.04
CA ALA A 141 2.67 0.70 2.00
C ALA A 141 3.97 0.42 2.74
N ASN A 142 3.88 0.27 4.06
CA ASN A 142 5.01 -0.06 4.92
C ASN A 142 4.56 -1.04 5.99
N ALA A 143 5.35 -2.09 6.21
CA ALA A 143 5.15 -3.04 7.28
C ALA A 143 6.49 -3.41 7.92
N GLN A 144 6.51 -3.47 9.24
CA GLN A 144 7.68 -3.86 10.01
C GLN A 144 7.31 -5.04 10.91
N MET A 145 8.19 -6.04 10.96
CA MET A 145 8.04 -7.18 11.85
C MET A 145 9.35 -7.50 12.55
N ARG A 146 9.23 -7.83 13.84
CA ARG A 146 10.36 -8.22 14.70
C ARG A 146 10.73 -9.67 14.44
N LEU A 147 12.04 -9.96 14.41
CA LEU A 147 12.56 -11.33 14.47
C LEU A 147 12.25 -11.96 15.84
N GLU A 148 11.85 -13.23 15.83
CA GLU A 148 11.61 -13.96 17.09
C GLU A 148 12.93 -14.18 17.85
N ASP A 149 13.97 -14.59 17.15
CA ASP A 149 15.31 -14.77 17.71
C ASP A 149 16.07 -13.44 17.67
N GLN A 150 16.03 -12.71 18.77
CA GLN A 150 16.83 -11.48 18.91
C GLN A 150 18.30 -11.85 19.19
N PRO A 151 19.27 -11.28 18.46
CA PRO A 151 20.67 -11.58 18.69
C PRO A 151 21.11 -11.07 20.08
N ILE A 152 21.66 -11.98 20.86
CA ILE A 152 22.30 -11.67 22.13
C ILE A 152 23.70 -11.14 21.82
N GLY A 153 23.87 -9.82 21.67
CA GLY A 153 25.20 -9.25 21.49
C GLY A 153 25.40 -8.22 20.40
N GLY A 154 24.33 -7.64 19.86
CA GLY A 154 24.44 -6.33 19.20
C GLY A 154 24.61 -6.29 17.69
N THR A 155 24.48 -7.37 16.95
CA THR A 155 24.39 -7.33 15.48
C THR A 155 23.15 -8.08 15.01
N CYS A 156 22.32 -7.44 14.18
CA CYS A 156 21.23 -8.12 13.48
C CYS A 156 21.78 -9.11 12.46
N PRO A 157 21.22 -10.34 12.37
CA PRO A 157 21.64 -11.33 11.41
C PRO A 157 21.33 -10.90 9.97
#